data_ff8597a5f84ea7d7dbe7572aaf2e1f2e
#
_entry.id   ff8597a5f84ea7d7dbe7572aaf2e1f2e
#
_cell.length_a   1.000
_cell.length_b   1.000
_cell.length_c   1.000
_cell.angle_alpha   90.00
_cell.angle_beta   90.00
_cell.angle_gamma   90.00
#
_symmetry.space_group_name_H-M   'P 1'
#
loop_
_entity.id
_entity.type
_entity.pdbx_description
1 polymer ?
#
loop_
_entity_poly.entity_id
_entity_poly.type
_entity_poly.pdbx_seq_one_letter_code
_entity_poly.pdbx_strand_id
1 'polypeptide(L)'
;MPWLLHRHKKYWDNPDQFDPERFMPGAPVPDKFVYIPFSVGNRVCLGKRFGLIEGITCLAMLAQKFTPKLLQPEKAEIECRLTLRPKEGMPMNLNPR
;
A
#
# COMPACT_ATOMS: atom_id res chain seq x y z
N MET A 1 -9.18 -10.45 -9.23
CA MET A 1 -8.24 -9.30 -9.22
C MET A 1 -7.92 -8.92 -7.78
N PRO A 2 -6.64 -8.77 -7.39
CA PRO A 2 -6.26 -8.39 -6.02
C PRO A 2 -6.96 -7.13 -5.51
N TRP A 3 -7.10 -6.11 -6.37
CA TRP A 3 -7.79 -4.88 -6.04
C TRP A 3 -9.19 -5.07 -5.45
N LEU A 4 -10.03 -5.89 -6.07
CA LEU A 4 -11.39 -6.18 -5.60
C LEU A 4 -11.37 -7.00 -4.31
N LEU A 5 -10.46 -7.97 -4.23
CA LEU A 5 -10.34 -8.85 -3.08
C LEU A 5 -9.89 -8.08 -1.84
N HIS A 6 -8.92 -7.18 -1.99
CA HIS A 6 -8.40 -6.33 -0.91
C HIS A 6 -9.38 -5.23 -0.47
N ARG A 7 -10.53 -5.09 -1.16
CA ARG A 7 -11.60 -4.15 -0.82
C ARG A 7 -12.95 -4.82 -0.61
N HIS A 8 -12.95 -6.14 -0.51
CA HIS A 8 -14.20 -6.89 -0.35
C HIS A 8 -14.68 -6.79 1.11
N LYS A 9 -15.87 -6.20 1.31
CA LYS A 9 -16.46 -5.93 2.65
C LYS A 9 -16.66 -7.17 3.53
N LYS A 10 -16.72 -8.36 2.94
CA LYS A 10 -16.80 -9.62 3.70
C LYS A 10 -15.51 -9.91 4.48
N TYR A 11 -14.37 -9.41 4.03
CA TYR A 11 -13.05 -9.74 4.57
C TYR A 11 -12.35 -8.57 5.22
N TRP A 12 -12.79 -7.34 4.92
CA TRP A 12 -12.15 -6.13 5.38
C TRP A 12 -13.18 -5.14 5.92
N ASP A 13 -13.03 -4.74 7.15
CA ASP A 13 -13.80 -3.66 7.74
C ASP A 13 -13.34 -2.32 7.14
N ASN A 14 -14.29 -1.47 6.72
CA ASN A 14 -13.99 -0.17 6.10
C ASN A 14 -12.89 -0.26 5.03
N PRO A 15 -13.06 -1.07 3.96
CA PRO A 15 -11.98 -1.44 3.04
C PRO A 15 -11.39 -0.27 2.26
N ASP A 16 -12.10 0.84 2.15
CA ASP A 16 -11.64 2.04 1.45
C ASP A 16 -10.88 3.02 2.37
N GLN A 17 -10.89 2.75 3.68
CA GLN A 17 -10.14 3.55 4.64
C GLN A 17 -8.67 3.11 4.67
N PHE A 18 -7.75 4.07 4.61
CA PHE A 18 -6.34 3.81 4.89
C PHE A 18 -6.16 3.60 6.38
N ASP A 19 -5.88 2.36 6.76
CA ASP A 19 -5.76 1.94 8.16
C ASP A 19 -4.55 1.00 8.31
N PRO A 20 -3.40 1.54 8.70
CA PRO A 20 -2.18 0.75 8.92
C PRO A 20 -2.27 -0.17 10.13
N GLU A 21 -3.18 0.07 11.09
CA GLU A 21 -3.36 -0.75 12.29
C GLU A 21 -3.74 -2.20 11.94
N ARG A 22 -4.31 -2.42 10.75
CA ARG A 22 -4.61 -3.77 10.22
C ARG A 22 -3.40 -4.69 10.14
N PHE A 23 -2.20 -4.13 10.09
CA PHE A 23 -0.94 -4.85 9.88
C PHE A 23 0.03 -4.69 11.05
N MET A 24 -0.40 -4.08 12.15
CA MET A 24 0.43 -3.91 13.33
C MET A 24 0.59 -5.22 14.12
N PRO A 25 1.66 -5.36 14.92
CA PRO A 25 1.81 -6.50 15.80
C PRO A 25 0.59 -6.68 16.70
N GLY A 26 0.01 -7.89 16.71
CA GLY A 26 -1.21 -8.22 17.46
C GLY A 26 -2.51 -8.05 16.69
N ALA A 27 -2.50 -7.43 15.50
CA ALA A 27 -3.68 -7.42 14.64
C ALA A 27 -3.99 -8.83 14.09
N PRO A 28 -5.27 -9.14 13.80
CA PRO A 28 -5.64 -10.39 13.16
C PRO A 28 -4.90 -10.54 11.82
N VAL A 29 -4.20 -11.66 11.65
CA VAL A 29 -3.50 -11.93 10.39
C VAL A 29 -4.52 -12.23 9.29
N PRO A 30 -4.55 -11.46 8.20
CA PRO A 30 -5.46 -11.75 7.10
C PRO A 30 -5.20 -13.13 6.50
N ASP A 31 -6.26 -13.81 6.07
CA ASP A 31 -6.12 -15.07 5.35
C ASP A 31 -5.22 -14.91 4.11
N LYS A 32 -4.33 -15.87 3.91
CA LYS A 32 -3.32 -15.86 2.83
C LYS A 32 -3.90 -15.81 1.41
N PHE A 33 -5.19 -16.09 1.25
CA PHE A 33 -5.89 -15.98 -0.04
C PHE A 33 -6.73 -14.72 -0.13
N VAL A 34 -6.89 -14.00 0.97
CA VAL A 34 -7.59 -12.70 1.03
C VAL A 34 -6.62 -11.53 0.87
N TYR A 35 -5.40 -11.66 1.41
CA TYR A 35 -4.36 -10.65 1.25
C TYR A 35 -3.21 -11.16 0.37
N ILE A 36 -3.26 -10.84 -0.91
CA ILE A 36 -2.34 -11.36 -1.94
C ILE A 36 -1.61 -10.24 -2.71
N PRO A 37 -0.91 -9.30 -2.03
CA PRO A 37 -0.29 -8.14 -2.68
C PRO A 37 0.77 -8.51 -3.72
N PHE A 38 1.38 -9.68 -3.58
CA PHE A 38 2.40 -10.23 -4.50
C PHE A 38 1.96 -11.51 -5.19
N SER A 39 0.65 -11.75 -5.31
CA SER A 39 0.07 -13.00 -5.77
C SER A 39 0.36 -14.18 -4.81
N VAL A 40 -0.07 -15.38 -5.16
CA VAL A 40 0.03 -16.59 -4.33
C VAL A 40 0.19 -17.82 -5.22
N GLY A 41 0.77 -18.90 -4.68
CA GLY A 41 0.99 -20.16 -5.39
C GLY A 41 2.18 -20.12 -6.34
N ASN A 42 2.11 -20.92 -7.41
CA ASN A 42 3.23 -21.11 -8.35
C ASN A 42 3.56 -19.84 -9.18
N ARG A 43 2.71 -18.83 -9.13
CA ARG A 43 2.88 -17.54 -9.83
C ARG A 43 3.11 -16.39 -8.86
N VAL A 44 3.58 -16.66 -7.64
CA VAL A 44 3.99 -15.63 -6.70
C VAL A 44 5.05 -14.73 -7.34
N CYS A 45 4.98 -13.43 -7.05
CA CYS A 45 5.91 -12.45 -7.61
C CYS A 45 7.37 -12.80 -7.26
N LEU A 46 8.19 -13.00 -8.27
CA LEU A 46 9.63 -13.29 -8.10
C LEU A 46 10.36 -12.14 -7.38
N GLY A 47 9.97 -10.89 -7.67
CA GLY A 47 10.56 -9.69 -7.09
C GLY A 47 10.04 -9.33 -5.70
N LYS A 48 9.21 -10.14 -5.04
CA LYS A 48 8.59 -9.82 -3.74
C LYS A 48 9.60 -9.36 -2.69
N ARG A 49 10.68 -10.13 -2.48
CA ARG A 49 11.70 -9.81 -1.47
C ARG A 49 12.45 -8.53 -1.82
N PHE A 50 12.82 -8.38 -3.07
CA PHE A 50 13.52 -7.20 -3.57
C PHE A 50 12.65 -5.94 -3.40
N GLY A 51 11.40 -5.97 -3.88
CA GLY A 51 10.49 -4.83 -3.77
C GLY A 51 10.17 -4.42 -2.32
N LEU A 52 10.09 -5.40 -1.41
CA LEU A 52 9.90 -5.10 0.02
C LEU A 52 11.13 -4.41 0.62
N ILE A 53 12.33 -4.92 0.35
CA ILE A 53 13.59 -4.33 0.85
C ILE A 53 13.76 -2.91 0.29
N GLU A 54 13.57 -2.75 -1.02
CA GLU A 54 13.64 -1.44 -1.68
C GLU A 54 12.65 -0.44 -1.05
N GLY A 55 11.37 -0.81 -0.96
CA GLY A 55 10.34 0.06 -0.42
C GLY A 55 10.58 0.45 1.05
N ILE A 56 10.94 -0.52 1.90
CA ILE A 56 11.24 -0.26 3.32
C ILE A 56 12.48 0.64 3.45
N THR A 57 13.52 0.39 2.68
CA THR A 57 14.75 1.19 2.72
C THR A 57 14.48 2.63 2.28
N CYS A 58 13.80 2.83 1.16
CA CYS A 58 13.42 4.16 0.69
C CYS A 58 12.56 4.92 1.70
N LEU A 59 11.54 4.27 2.27
CA LEU A 59 10.68 4.89 3.27
C LEU A 59 11.47 5.24 4.55
N ALA A 60 12.34 4.36 5.02
CA ALA A 60 13.17 4.62 6.20
C ALA A 60 14.11 5.80 5.98
N MET A 61 14.78 5.87 4.84
CA MET A 61 15.67 6.98 4.49
C MET A 61 14.92 8.32 4.37
N LEU A 62 13.74 8.32 3.77
CA LEU A 62 12.90 9.51 3.68
C LEU A 62 12.40 9.95 5.06
N ALA A 63 11.87 9.01 5.86
CA ALA A 63 11.33 9.29 7.18
C ALA A 63 12.38 9.80 8.18
N GLN A 64 13.64 9.42 8.02
CA GLN A 64 14.74 9.97 8.84
C GLN A 64 15.01 11.45 8.59
N LYS A 65 14.79 11.92 7.36
CA LYS A 65 15.15 13.27 6.94
C LYS A 65 13.97 14.22 6.83
N PHE A 66 12.79 13.69 6.56
CA PHE A 66 11.63 14.49 6.21
C PHE A 66 10.37 14.02 6.93
N THR A 67 9.47 14.97 7.15
CA THR A 67 8.06 14.70 7.51
C THR A 67 7.21 15.07 6.29
N PRO A 68 6.69 14.06 5.54
CA PRO A 68 5.84 14.33 4.38
C PRO A 68 4.46 14.82 4.81
N LYS A 69 3.93 15.80 4.11
CA LYS A 69 2.56 16.29 4.25
C LYS A 69 1.88 16.27 2.90
N LEU A 70 0.85 15.45 2.75
CA LEU A 70 0.07 15.36 1.52
C LEU A 70 -0.71 16.67 1.31
N LEU A 71 -0.67 17.20 0.08
CA LEU A 71 -1.29 18.50 -0.24
C LEU A 71 -2.79 18.37 -0.54
N GLN A 72 -3.20 17.26 -1.14
CA GLN A 72 -4.59 17.04 -1.57
C GLN A 72 -5.01 15.59 -1.30
N PRO A 73 -5.21 15.19 -0.03
CA PRO A 73 -5.49 13.80 0.31
C PRO A 73 -6.81 13.27 -0.28
N GLU A 74 -7.82 14.13 -0.45
CA GLU A 74 -9.15 13.78 -0.97
C GLU A 74 -9.21 13.62 -2.49
N LYS A 75 -8.17 13.99 -3.23
CA LYS A 75 -8.16 14.01 -4.71
C LYS A 75 -7.33 12.94 -5.38
N ALA A 76 -6.94 11.90 -4.66
CA ALA A 76 -6.18 10.79 -5.25
C ALA A 76 -7.08 9.92 -6.14
N GLU A 77 -7.41 10.40 -7.34
CA GLU A 77 -8.08 9.61 -8.36
C GLU A 77 -7.16 8.46 -8.82
N ILE A 78 -7.75 7.27 -8.92
CA ILE A 78 -7.01 6.08 -9.36
C ILE A 78 -7.19 5.90 -10.86
N GLU A 79 -6.08 5.82 -11.57
CA GLU A 79 -6.03 5.48 -12.98
C GLU A 79 -5.63 4.00 -13.15
N CYS A 80 -6.42 3.27 -13.94
CA CYS A 80 -6.11 1.91 -14.33
C CYS A 80 -5.45 1.92 -15.71
N ARG A 81 -4.14 1.63 -15.74
CA ARG A 81 -3.40 1.33 -16.97
C ARG A 81 -2.95 -0.13 -16.92
N LEU A 82 -1.68 -0.43 -17.17
CA LEU A 82 -1.11 -1.75 -16.90
C LEU A 82 -1.11 -2.06 -15.40
N THR A 83 -0.86 -1.05 -14.59
CA THR A 83 -0.96 -1.08 -13.12
C THR A 83 -1.90 0.02 -12.63
N LEU A 84 -2.43 -0.13 -11.42
CA LEU A 84 -3.16 0.93 -10.75
C LEU A 84 -2.18 1.95 -10.20
N ARG A 85 -2.44 3.23 -10.45
CA ARG A 85 -1.62 4.33 -9.94
C ARG A 85 -2.48 5.57 -9.66
N PRO A 86 -2.04 6.48 -8.81
CA PRO A 86 -2.65 7.80 -8.72
C PRO A 86 -2.49 8.53 -10.07
N LYS A 87 -3.59 9.04 -10.63
CA LYS A 87 -3.64 9.67 -11.95
C LYS A 87 -2.68 10.86 -12.06
N GLU A 88 -2.66 11.72 -11.06
CA GLU A 88 -1.82 12.91 -10.99
C GLU A 88 -0.67 12.79 -9.98
N GLY A 89 -0.36 11.54 -9.57
CA GLY A 89 0.61 11.31 -8.51
C GLY A 89 0.05 11.64 -7.12
N MET A 90 0.94 11.85 -6.18
CA MET A 90 0.62 12.23 -4.80
C MET A 90 1.48 13.43 -4.40
N PRO A 91 1.07 14.67 -4.77
CA PRO A 91 1.84 15.86 -4.45
C PRO A 91 1.92 16.06 -2.95
N MET A 92 3.14 16.27 -2.45
CA MET A 92 3.38 16.44 -1.02
C MET A 92 4.52 17.43 -0.75
N ASN A 93 4.45 18.08 0.40
CA ASN A 93 5.56 18.84 0.94
C ASN A 93 6.44 17.92 1.80
N LEU A 94 7.75 18.00 1.60
CA LEU A 94 8.74 17.32 2.41
C LEU A 94 9.36 18.34 3.38
N ASN A 95 8.89 18.36 4.61
CA ASN A 95 9.44 19.25 5.64
C ASN A 95 10.66 18.57 6.28
N PRO A 96 11.84 19.22 6.31
CA PRO A 96 12.99 18.69 7.03
C PRO A 96 12.67 18.44 8.51
N ARG A 97 13.25 17.40 9.07
CA ARG A 97 13.18 17.09 10.51
C ARG A 97 14.31 17.77 11.26
#